data_0719f795d466bb3752347c0e42394665
#
_entry.id   0719f795d466bb3752347c0e42394665
#
_cell.length_a   1.000
_cell.length_b   1.000
_cell.length_c   1.000
_cell.angle_alpha   90.00
_cell.angle_beta   90.00
_cell.angle_gamma   90.00
#
_symmetry.space_group_name_H-M   'P 1'
#
loop_
_entity.id
_entity.type
_entity.pdbx_description
1 polymer ?
#
loop_
_entity_poly.entity_id
_entity_poly.type
_entity_poly.pdbx_seq_one_letter_code
_entity_poly.pdbx_strand_id
1 'polypeptide(L)'
;MPVTAFDPFASAAVITMARQGRMPRPLDLPVALRPCDADQAYAVQDAVVRERGEIAGWKVGAASPQALPARAALTRDSVFVAPAGQALNLPAAGFAVMGVEAELVYELGIDLPERPTPYSAAEVLAAMASVRAAIEVCDTRFAAWAQQGAWSRLADQACHGALIVGSGTADVAAVQPLAQGVSLSVNGTVAVQHATWGNPAGDPLRLLTWLANEGARSLGGLCA
;
A
#
# COMPACT_ATOMS: atom_id res chain seq x y z
N MET A 1 31.46 -21.24 -4.80
CA MET A 1 30.99 -20.79 -3.48
C MET A 1 29.55 -21.23 -3.35
N PRO A 2 29.06 -21.81 -2.24
CA PRO A 2 27.65 -22.06 -2.07
C PRO A 2 26.93 -20.74 -2.16
N VAL A 3 25.91 -20.65 -3.00
CA VAL A 3 24.98 -19.51 -3.05
C VAL A 3 24.26 -19.56 -1.71
N THR A 4 24.54 -18.60 -0.83
CA THR A 4 23.77 -18.44 0.41
C THR A 4 22.33 -18.18 0.03
N ALA A 5 21.40 -18.95 0.61
CA ALA A 5 19.97 -18.72 0.39
C ALA A 5 19.60 -17.28 0.75
N PHE A 6 18.69 -16.67 -0.02
CA PHE A 6 18.20 -15.33 0.25
C PHE A 6 17.56 -15.26 1.65
N ASP A 7 17.99 -14.27 2.44
CA ASP A 7 17.48 -14.05 3.80
C ASP A 7 16.56 -12.80 3.84
N PRO A 8 15.24 -12.97 3.84
CA PRO A 8 14.31 -11.85 3.88
C PRO A 8 14.34 -11.08 5.21
N PHE A 9 14.73 -11.74 6.33
CA PHE A 9 14.80 -11.07 7.62
C PHE A 9 16.00 -10.12 7.70
N ALA A 10 17.14 -10.49 7.12
CA ALA A 10 18.30 -9.60 7.02
C ALA A 10 17.97 -8.36 6.16
N SER A 11 17.23 -8.54 5.05
CA SER A 11 16.76 -7.43 4.22
C SER A 11 15.75 -6.54 4.95
N ALA A 12 14.80 -7.14 5.67
CA ALA A 12 13.81 -6.44 6.48
C ALA A 12 14.48 -5.62 7.61
N ALA A 13 15.52 -6.14 8.24
CA ALA A 13 16.26 -5.43 9.28
C ALA A 13 16.89 -4.12 8.75
N VAL A 14 17.44 -4.12 7.53
CA VAL A 14 17.99 -2.91 6.90
C VAL A 14 16.87 -1.86 6.71
N ILE A 15 15.73 -2.26 6.16
CA ILE A 15 14.57 -1.37 5.95
C ILE A 15 14.06 -0.82 7.29
N THR A 16 13.91 -1.69 8.29
CA THR A 16 13.44 -1.30 9.63
C THR A 16 14.39 -0.34 10.32
N MET A 17 15.69 -0.60 10.29
CA MET A 17 16.69 0.29 10.90
C MET A 17 16.73 1.66 10.22
N ALA A 18 16.61 1.72 8.88
CA ALA A 18 16.53 2.97 8.13
C ALA A 18 15.25 3.75 8.48
N ARG A 19 14.10 3.07 8.61
CA ARG A 19 12.82 3.66 9.02
C ARG A 19 12.89 4.26 10.42
N GLN A 20 13.56 3.59 11.34
CA GLN A 20 13.72 4.03 12.73
C GLN A 20 14.80 5.11 12.92
N GLY A 21 15.48 5.51 11.85
CA GLY A 21 16.62 6.44 11.94
C GLY A 21 17.85 5.86 12.66
N ARG A 22 17.91 4.53 12.84
CA ARG A 22 19.03 3.82 13.51
C ARG A 22 20.21 3.58 12.59
N MET A 23 20.03 3.84 11.31
CA MET A 23 21.10 3.87 10.30
C MET A 23 20.77 4.94 9.26
N PRO A 24 21.80 5.49 8.56
CA PRO A 24 21.55 6.32 7.37
C PRO A 24 20.75 5.55 6.33
N ARG A 25 19.86 6.23 5.61
CA ARG A 25 19.14 5.62 4.48
C ARG A 25 20.15 5.16 3.42
N PRO A 26 20.20 3.86 3.06
CA PRO A 26 21.10 3.37 2.02
C PRO A 26 20.62 3.79 0.64
N LEU A 27 21.48 3.76 -0.38
CA LEU A 27 21.05 3.99 -1.77
C LEU A 27 20.14 2.87 -2.27
N ASP A 28 20.41 1.63 -1.86
CA ASP A 28 19.61 0.42 -2.12
C ASP A 28 19.97 -0.63 -1.06
N LEU A 29 19.26 -1.76 -1.02
CA LEU A 29 19.69 -2.91 -0.23
C LEU A 29 21.09 -3.38 -0.66
N PRO A 30 21.92 -3.87 0.26
CA PRO A 30 23.17 -4.53 -0.09
C PRO A 30 22.95 -5.62 -1.15
N VAL A 31 23.84 -5.78 -2.10
CA VAL A 31 23.66 -6.69 -3.26
C VAL A 31 23.23 -8.09 -2.84
N ALA A 32 23.83 -8.65 -1.77
CA ALA A 32 23.49 -9.98 -1.25
C ALA A 32 22.10 -10.06 -0.59
N LEU A 33 21.47 -8.91 -0.30
CA LEU A 33 20.15 -8.79 0.36
C LEU A 33 19.08 -8.26 -0.59
N ARG A 34 19.36 -8.04 -1.87
CA ARG A 34 18.39 -7.57 -2.84
C ARG A 34 17.49 -8.70 -3.29
N PRO A 35 16.16 -8.54 -3.19
CA PRO A 35 15.25 -9.50 -3.80
C PRO A 35 15.44 -9.51 -5.32
N CYS A 36 15.39 -10.69 -5.94
CA CYS A 36 15.54 -10.87 -7.37
C CYS A 36 14.20 -11.12 -8.10
N ASP A 37 13.10 -11.30 -7.34
CA ASP A 37 11.75 -11.53 -7.83
C ASP A 37 10.70 -10.99 -6.85
N ALA A 38 9.43 -11.12 -7.23
CA ALA A 38 8.30 -10.66 -6.44
C ALA A 38 8.14 -11.44 -5.13
N ASP A 39 8.36 -12.75 -5.15
CA ASP A 39 8.18 -13.62 -3.97
C ASP A 39 9.17 -13.25 -2.88
N GLN A 40 10.43 -13.01 -3.24
CA GLN A 40 11.46 -12.53 -2.33
C GLN A 40 11.13 -11.13 -1.80
N ALA A 41 10.64 -10.22 -2.66
CA ALA A 41 10.24 -8.88 -2.24
C ALA A 41 9.06 -8.93 -1.25
N TYR A 42 8.07 -9.76 -1.50
CA TYR A 42 6.96 -9.98 -0.56
C TYR A 42 7.41 -10.65 0.75
N ALA A 43 8.34 -11.60 0.69
CA ALA A 43 8.89 -12.19 1.91
C ALA A 43 9.58 -11.14 2.80
N VAL A 44 10.26 -10.15 2.21
CA VAL A 44 10.84 -9.01 2.95
C VAL A 44 9.75 -8.12 3.54
N GLN A 45 8.70 -7.76 2.76
CA GLN A 45 7.56 -6.99 3.28
C GLN A 45 6.92 -7.69 4.48
N ASP A 46 6.64 -8.97 4.34
CA ASP A 46 6.00 -9.78 5.39
C ASP A 46 6.85 -9.85 6.65
N ALA A 47 8.18 -9.93 6.51
CA ALA A 47 9.11 -9.86 7.63
C ALA A 47 9.07 -8.50 8.34
N VAL A 48 9.06 -7.39 7.57
CA VAL A 48 8.93 -6.03 8.13
C VAL A 48 7.61 -5.88 8.89
N VAL A 49 6.50 -6.36 8.32
CA VAL A 49 5.16 -6.26 8.94
C VAL A 49 5.09 -7.05 10.24
N ARG A 50 5.61 -8.29 10.27
CA ARG A 50 5.64 -9.11 11.50
C ARG A 50 6.43 -8.46 12.63
N GLU A 51 7.48 -7.70 12.30
CA GLU A 51 8.25 -6.94 13.29
C GLU A 51 7.51 -5.68 13.76
N ARG A 52 6.76 -5.01 12.87
CA ARG A 52 6.07 -3.75 13.17
C ARG A 52 4.73 -3.92 13.89
N GLY A 53 4.08 -5.06 13.76
CA GLY A 53 2.86 -5.38 14.49
C GLY A 53 1.60 -5.45 13.62
N GLU A 54 0.49 -4.93 14.13
CA GLU A 54 -0.85 -5.10 13.58
C GLU A 54 -1.00 -4.50 12.17
N ILE A 55 -1.57 -5.30 11.25
CA ILE A 55 -2.00 -4.83 9.93
C ILE A 55 -3.29 -4.06 10.09
N ALA A 56 -3.33 -2.83 9.60
CA ALA A 56 -4.52 -1.98 9.58
C ALA A 56 -5.15 -1.87 8.19
N GLY A 57 -4.49 -2.38 7.16
CA GLY A 57 -4.99 -2.32 5.80
C GLY A 57 -3.96 -2.78 4.77
N TRP A 58 -4.32 -2.58 3.53
CA TRP A 58 -3.51 -2.97 2.39
C TRP A 58 -3.57 -1.89 1.31
N LYS A 59 -2.45 -1.66 0.64
CA LYS A 59 -2.48 -1.00 -0.67
C LYS A 59 -2.34 -2.05 -1.76
N VAL A 60 -3.04 -1.82 -2.86
CA VAL A 60 -3.00 -2.69 -4.05
C VAL A 60 -3.10 -1.83 -5.30
N GLY A 61 -2.27 -2.11 -6.27
CA GLY A 61 -2.24 -1.38 -7.54
C GLY A 61 -1.71 -2.23 -8.68
N ALA A 62 -1.84 -1.74 -9.91
CA ALA A 62 -1.26 -2.34 -11.09
C ALA A 62 -0.90 -1.26 -12.12
N ALA A 63 0.11 -1.51 -12.94
CA ALA A 63 0.57 -0.55 -13.97
C ALA A 63 -0.41 -0.43 -15.16
N SER A 64 -1.29 -1.40 -15.35
CA SER A 64 -2.35 -1.40 -16.36
C SER A 64 -3.47 -2.36 -15.97
N PRO A 65 -4.64 -2.35 -16.65
CA PRO A 65 -5.71 -3.29 -16.40
C PRO A 65 -5.33 -4.77 -16.65
N GLN A 66 -4.29 -5.03 -17.44
CA GLN A 66 -3.79 -6.37 -17.74
C GLN A 66 -2.57 -6.77 -16.91
N ALA A 67 -1.92 -5.82 -16.25
CA ALA A 67 -0.76 -6.10 -15.42
C ALA A 67 -1.15 -6.88 -14.16
N LEU A 68 -0.25 -7.73 -13.69
CA LEU A 68 -0.39 -8.36 -12.39
C LEU A 68 -0.42 -7.27 -11.30
N PRO A 69 -1.35 -7.34 -10.35
CA PRO A 69 -1.36 -6.44 -9.22
C PRO A 69 -0.12 -6.62 -8.32
N ALA A 70 0.24 -5.54 -7.63
CA ALA A 70 1.19 -5.56 -6.54
C ALA A 70 0.51 -5.04 -5.28
N ARG A 71 0.97 -5.52 -4.11
CA ARG A 71 0.39 -5.15 -2.81
C ARG A 71 1.46 -4.69 -1.82
N ALA A 72 1.00 -3.99 -0.79
CA ALA A 72 1.75 -3.89 0.47
C ALA A 72 0.79 -3.88 1.65
N ALA A 73 1.14 -4.59 2.73
CA ALA A 73 0.43 -4.48 3.99
C ALA A 73 0.79 -3.17 4.70
N LEU A 74 -0.20 -2.48 5.24
CA LEU A 74 -0.08 -1.23 5.98
C LEU A 74 -0.23 -1.51 7.46
N THR A 75 0.75 -1.11 8.25
CA THR A 75 0.71 -1.30 9.70
C THR A 75 -0.03 -0.15 10.39
N ARG A 76 -0.64 -0.43 11.54
CA ARG A 76 -1.48 0.50 12.32
C ARG A 76 -0.81 1.87 12.55
N ASP A 77 0.48 1.90 12.76
CA ASP A 77 1.27 3.11 13.02
C ASP A 77 1.42 4.03 11.78
N SER A 78 1.02 3.57 10.59
CA SER A 78 1.06 4.33 9.34
C SER A 78 -0.32 4.69 8.77
N VAL A 79 -1.42 4.29 9.44
CA VAL A 79 -2.79 4.57 9.00
C VAL A 79 -3.46 5.54 9.96
N PHE A 80 -3.91 6.67 9.46
CA PHE A 80 -4.53 7.76 10.22
C PHE A 80 -5.93 8.03 9.69
N VAL A 81 -6.89 8.24 10.59
CA VAL A 81 -8.24 8.65 10.22
C VAL A 81 -8.40 10.13 10.50
N ALA A 82 -8.69 10.90 9.45
CA ALA A 82 -8.98 12.32 9.57
C ALA A 82 -10.50 12.52 9.78
N PRO A 83 -10.94 13.09 10.91
CA PRO A 83 -12.33 13.44 11.10
C PRO A 83 -12.80 14.46 10.04
N ALA A 84 -14.06 14.36 9.62
CA ALA A 84 -14.62 15.28 8.63
C ALA A 84 -14.42 16.75 9.02
N GLY A 85 -13.86 17.55 8.12
CA GLY A 85 -13.61 18.97 8.32
C GLY A 85 -12.45 19.32 9.28
N GLN A 86 -11.67 18.32 9.72
CA GLN A 86 -10.51 18.56 10.59
C GLN A 86 -9.20 18.34 9.82
N ALA A 87 -8.20 19.17 10.13
CA ALA A 87 -6.85 18.99 9.61
C ALA A 87 -6.10 17.92 10.42
N LEU A 88 -5.38 17.05 9.71
CA LEU A 88 -4.42 16.14 10.30
C LEU A 88 -3.01 16.69 10.07
N ASN A 89 -2.19 16.70 11.12
CA ASN A 89 -0.79 17.14 11.04
C ASN A 89 0.14 15.93 11.14
N LEU A 90 0.97 15.74 10.13
CA LEU A 90 2.05 14.75 10.14
C LEU A 90 3.41 15.46 10.18
N PRO A 91 4.37 15.01 11.02
CA PRO A 91 5.70 15.61 11.09
C PRO A 91 6.45 15.36 9.77
N ALA A 92 6.74 16.41 9.01
CA ALA A 92 7.46 16.32 7.73
C ALA A 92 8.86 15.69 7.87
N ALA A 93 9.51 15.87 9.02
CA ALA A 93 10.84 15.31 9.28
C ALA A 93 10.90 13.77 9.25
N GLY A 94 9.75 13.08 9.32
CA GLY A 94 9.65 11.62 9.19
C GLY A 94 9.79 11.10 7.76
N PHE A 95 9.63 11.97 6.76
CA PHE A 95 9.55 11.59 5.34
C PHE A 95 10.75 12.09 4.54
N ALA A 96 11.19 11.29 3.55
CA ALA A 96 12.24 11.67 2.62
C ALA A 96 11.70 12.24 1.32
N VAL A 97 10.59 11.70 0.81
CA VAL A 97 10.03 12.02 -0.52
C VAL A 97 8.75 12.84 -0.41
N MET A 98 7.81 12.45 0.45
CA MET A 98 6.49 13.08 0.59
C MET A 98 5.72 13.20 -0.73
N GLY A 99 5.75 12.16 -1.57
CA GLY A 99 4.84 12.07 -2.71
C GLY A 99 3.40 11.98 -2.20
N VAL A 100 2.43 12.50 -2.96
CA VAL A 100 1.02 12.48 -2.57
C VAL A 100 0.19 11.84 -3.67
N GLU A 101 -0.58 10.82 -3.30
CA GLU A 101 -1.52 10.12 -4.17
C GLU A 101 -2.94 10.22 -3.61
N ALA A 102 -3.92 10.46 -4.49
CA ALA A 102 -5.34 10.42 -4.13
C ALA A 102 -5.84 8.97 -4.29
N GLU A 103 -6.50 8.45 -3.26
CA GLU A 103 -6.87 7.05 -3.17
C GLU A 103 -8.34 6.84 -2.81
N LEU A 104 -8.87 5.68 -3.17
CA LEU A 104 -10.11 5.14 -2.62
C LEU A 104 -9.78 4.00 -1.66
N VAL A 105 -10.24 4.14 -0.42
CA VAL A 105 -10.17 3.08 0.59
C VAL A 105 -11.51 2.37 0.65
N TYR A 106 -11.47 1.05 0.49
CA TYR A 106 -12.59 0.16 0.72
C TYR A 106 -12.44 -0.47 2.11
N GLU A 107 -13.37 -0.15 2.99
CA GLU A 107 -13.39 -0.66 4.36
C GLU A 107 -14.17 -1.98 4.39
N LEU A 108 -13.57 -3.01 4.96
CA LEU A 108 -14.24 -4.29 5.14
C LEU A 108 -15.21 -4.24 6.32
N GLY A 109 -16.37 -4.86 6.16
CA GLY A 109 -17.32 -5.15 7.23
C GLY A 109 -17.41 -6.65 7.56
N ILE A 110 -16.79 -7.48 6.73
CA ILE A 110 -16.75 -8.95 6.88
C ILE A 110 -15.34 -9.41 6.50
N ASP A 111 -14.77 -10.28 7.32
CA ASP A 111 -13.48 -10.91 7.06
C ASP A 111 -13.51 -11.74 5.78
N LEU A 112 -12.41 -11.69 5.04
CA LEU A 112 -12.15 -12.54 3.88
C LEU A 112 -10.87 -13.37 4.16
N PRO A 113 -10.97 -14.40 5.03
CA PRO A 113 -9.83 -15.27 5.35
C PRO A 113 -9.39 -16.12 4.16
N GLU A 114 -8.16 -16.60 4.21
CA GLU A 114 -7.71 -17.58 3.23
C GLU A 114 -8.65 -18.80 3.19
N ARG A 115 -9.02 -19.22 1.96
CA ARG A 115 -9.86 -20.40 1.74
C ARG A 115 -9.48 -21.11 0.43
N PRO A 116 -9.79 -22.44 0.29
CA PRO A 116 -9.47 -23.20 -0.91
C PRO A 116 -10.21 -22.72 -2.17
N THR A 117 -11.48 -22.29 -2.01
CA THR A 117 -12.29 -21.78 -3.14
C THR A 117 -12.09 -20.26 -3.26
N PRO A 118 -11.62 -19.74 -4.39
CA PRO A 118 -11.44 -18.32 -4.58
C PRO A 118 -12.74 -17.52 -4.36
N TYR A 119 -12.61 -16.32 -3.80
CA TYR A 119 -13.69 -15.34 -3.71
C TYR A 119 -14.04 -14.81 -5.09
N SER A 120 -15.32 -14.77 -5.40
CA SER A 120 -15.82 -14.02 -6.56
C SER A 120 -15.78 -12.50 -6.30
N ALA A 121 -15.77 -11.71 -7.36
CA ALA A 121 -15.87 -10.25 -7.24
C ALA A 121 -17.13 -9.80 -6.48
N ALA A 122 -18.25 -10.54 -6.65
CA ALA A 122 -19.50 -10.24 -5.95
C ALA A 122 -19.38 -10.49 -4.44
N GLU A 123 -18.72 -11.56 -3.99
CA GLU A 123 -18.46 -11.81 -2.56
C GLU A 123 -17.56 -10.76 -1.96
N VAL A 124 -16.48 -10.35 -2.68
CA VAL A 124 -15.58 -9.30 -2.23
C VAL A 124 -16.32 -7.97 -2.09
N LEU A 125 -17.14 -7.60 -3.08
CA LEU A 125 -17.95 -6.37 -3.02
C LEU A 125 -18.95 -6.40 -1.85
N ALA A 126 -19.61 -7.54 -1.62
CA ALA A 126 -20.56 -7.71 -0.52
C ALA A 126 -19.91 -7.65 0.87
N ALA A 127 -18.60 -7.89 0.97
CA ALA A 127 -17.86 -7.77 2.23
C ALA A 127 -17.49 -6.32 2.59
N MET A 128 -17.65 -5.36 1.67
CA MET A 128 -17.31 -3.95 1.90
C MET A 128 -18.39 -3.23 2.71
N ALA A 129 -17.98 -2.53 3.77
CA ALA A 129 -18.84 -1.71 4.61
C ALA A 129 -18.92 -0.27 4.15
N SER A 130 -17.84 0.28 3.60
CA SER A 130 -17.80 1.66 3.12
C SER A 130 -16.72 1.88 2.06
N VAL A 131 -16.85 3.01 1.33
CA VAL A 131 -15.79 3.55 0.48
C VAL A 131 -15.46 4.96 0.96
N ARG A 132 -14.17 5.26 1.13
CA ARG A 132 -13.68 6.54 1.65
C ARG A 132 -12.66 7.15 0.70
N ALA A 133 -12.64 8.48 0.61
CA ALA A 133 -11.53 9.21 0.02
C ALA A 133 -10.32 9.18 0.95
N ALA A 134 -9.14 9.02 0.39
CA ALA A 134 -7.91 9.01 1.17
C ALA A 134 -6.76 9.68 0.42
N ILE A 135 -5.69 9.98 1.19
CA ILE A 135 -4.42 10.45 0.67
C ILE A 135 -3.35 9.47 1.13
N GLU A 136 -2.61 8.88 0.19
CA GLU A 136 -1.36 8.22 0.52
C GLU A 136 -0.22 9.23 0.47
N VAL A 137 0.62 9.23 1.49
CA VAL A 137 1.94 9.87 1.48
C VAL A 137 2.95 8.80 1.11
N CYS A 138 3.46 8.87 -0.11
CA CYS A 138 4.52 8.00 -0.59
C CYS A 138 5.86 8.40 0.01
N ASP A 139 6.62 7.44 0.49
CA ASP A 139 7.96 7.63 1.05
C ASP A 139 8.83 6.40 0.81
N THR A 140 10.13 6.52 1.04
CA THR A 140 11.07 5.42 0.93
C THR A 140 12.08 5.42 2.07
N ARG A 141 12.57 4.24 2.41
CA ARG A 141 13.66 4.05 3.39
C ARG A 141 15.03 4.09 2.74
N PHE A 142 15.08 4.45 1.46
CA PHE A 142 16.30 4.61 0.68
C PHE A 142 16.61 6.09 0.45
N ALA A 143 17.90 6.43 0.24
CA ALA A 143 18.34 7.81 0.08
C ALA A 143 17.95 8.42 -1.28
N ALA A 144 17.78 7.59 -2.33
CA ALA A 144 17.49 8.04 -3.68
C ALA A 144 16.39 7.16 -4.30
N TRP A 145 15.14 7.59 -4.18
CA TRP A 145 13.95 6.86 -4.61
C TRP A 145 14.02 6.33 -6.05
N ALA A 146 14.56 7.10 -6.98
CA ALA A 146 14.61 6.72 -8.40
C ALA A 146 15.71 5.71 -8.75
N GLN A 147 16.64 5.43 -7.83
CA GLN A 147 17.81 4.59 -8.08
C GLN A 147 17.66 3.14 -7.62
N GLN A 148 16.60 2.82 -6.87
CA GLN A 148 16.38 1.45 -6.43
C GLN A 148 15.83 0.56 -7.54
N GLY A 149 16.20 -0.72 -7.48
CA GLY A 149 15.55 -1.75 -8.29
C GLY A 149 14.05 -1.88 -7.96
N ALA A 150 13.27 -2.36 -8.93
CA ALA A 150 11.82 -2.54 -8.76
C ALA A 150 11.48 -3.42 -7.54
N TRP A 151 12.24 -4.49 -7.33
CA TRP A 151 12.02 -5.41 -6.21
C TRP A 151 12.41 -4.82 -4.87
N SER A 152 13.47 -3.98 -4.80
CA SER A 152 13.79 -3.23 -3.58
C SER A 152 12.68 -2.24 -3.21
N ARG A 153 12.08 -1.55 -4.19
CA ARG A 153 10.92 -0.67 -3.96
C ARG A 153 9.70 -1.45 -3.49
N LEU A 154 9.43 -2.60 -4.09
CA LEU A 154 8.34 -3.48 -3.66
C LEU A 154 8.57 -3.98 -2.23
N ALA A 155 9.79 -4.42 -1.91
CA ALA A 155 10.19 -4.86 -0.58
C ALA A 155 10.05 -3.75 0.48
N ASP A 156 10.26 -2.49 0.10
CA ASP A 156 10.04 -1.30 0.93
C ASP A 156 8.56 -0.87 0.97
N GLN A 157 7.69 -1.85 1.18
CA GLN A 157 6.22 -1.69 1.26
C GLN A 157 5.64 -0.89 0.09
N ALA A 158 6.16 -1.12 -1.14
CA ALA A 158 5.76 -0.41 -2.35
C ALA A 158 5.78 1.13 -2.16
N CYS A 159 6.80 1.65 -1.50
CA CYS A 159 6.99 3.07 -1.19
C CYS A 159 5.91 3.67 -0.27
N HIS A 160 5.30 2.87 0.60
CA HIS A 160 4.33 3.39 1.57
C HIS A 160 4.99 4.21 2.68
N GLY A 161 4.48 5.41 2.92
CA GLY A 161 4.84 6.27 4.06
C GLY A 161 3.73 6.36 5.09
N ALA A 162 2.58 6.93 4.70
CA ALA A 162 1.39 7.05 5.54
C ALA A 162 0.12 7.02 4.69
N LEU A 163 -0.99 6.53 5.25
CA LEU A 163 -2.32 6.62 4.68
C LEU A 163 -3.21 7.49 5.57
N ILE A 164 -3.81 8.53 5.00
CA ILE A 164 -4.77 9.39 5.68
C ILE A 164 -6.16 9.09 5.11
N VAL A 165 -6.99 8.42 5.90
CA VAL A 165 -8.36 8.04 5.54
C VAL A 165 -9.32 9.17 5.91
N GLY A 166 -10.00 9.71 4.92
CA GLY A 166 -10.99 10.77 5.08
C GLY A 166 -12.42 10.28 5.22
N SER A 167 -13.37 11.15 4.86
CA SER A 167 -14.79 10.82 4.84
C SER A 167 -15.16 9.95 3.64
N GLY A 168 -16.33 9.31 3.70
CA GLY A 168 -16.81 8.44 2.65
C GLY A 168 -18.31 8.14 2.77
N THR A 169 -18.74 7.06 2.14
CA THR A 169 -20.12 6.59 2.13
C THR A 169 -20.21 5.10 2.44
N ALA A 170 -21.28 4.69 3.14
CA ALA A 170 -21.64 3.29 3.33
C ALA A 170 -22.38 2.70 2.11
N ASP A 171 -22.86 3.55 1.20
CA ASP A 171 -23.47 3.10 -0.07
C ASP A 171 -22.36 2.80 -1.08
N VAL A 172 -21.75 1.64 -0.93
CA VAL A 172 -20.64 1.18 -1.78
C VAL A 172 -21.11 1.03 -3.24
N ALA A 173 -22.36 0.63 -3.45
CA ALA A 173 -22.93 0.41 -4.78
C ALA A 173 -23.14 1.71 -5.57
N ALA A 174 -23.33 2.84 -4.89
CA ALA A 174 -23.48 4.14 -5.52
C ALA A 174 -22.15 4.72 -6.02
N VAL A 175 -21.01 4.22 -5.55
CA VAL A 175 -19.70 4.71 -5.97
C VAL A 175 -19.35 4.15 -7.35
N GLN A 176 -19.01 5.05 -8.27
CA GLN A 176 -18.55 4.70 -9.61
C GLN A 176 -17.07 5.05 -9.78
N PRO A 177 -16.15 4.19 -9.39
CA PRO A 177 -14.73 4.52 -9.29
C PRO A 177 -14.13 5.04 -10.60
N LEU A 178 -14.53 4.48 -11.74
CA LEU A 178 -14.02 4.89 -13.05
C LEU A 178 -14.57 6.24 -13.54
N ALA A 179 -15.65 6.73 -12.93
CA ALA A 179 -16.26 8.04 -13.25
C ALA A 179 -15.95 9.08 -12.16
N GLN A 180 -15.19 8.71 -11.12
CA GLN A 180 -14.91 9.59 -9.99
C GLN A 180 -13.94 10.72 -10.40
N GLY A 181 -14.35 11.97 -10.19
CA GLY A 181 -13.47 13.13 -10.32
C GLY A 181 -12.52 13.25 -9.12
N VAL A 182 -11.33 13.76 -9.37
CA VAL A 182 -10.29 13.99 -8.34
C VAL A 182 -9.78 15.42 -8.46
N SER A 183 -9.67 16.11 -7.33
CA SER A 183 -9.02 17.42 -7.23
C SER A 183 -8.13 17.43 -5.99
N LEU A 184 -6.87 17.85 -6.17
CA LEU A 184 -5.90 18.08 -5.11
C LEU A 184 -5.50 19.54 -5.09
N SER A 185 -5.65 20.18 -3.93
CA SER A 185 -5.16 21.55 -3.71
C SER A 185 -3.99 21.56 -2.74
N VAL A 186 -3.00 22.39 -3.03
CA VAL A 186 -1.85 22.63 -2.15
C VAL A 186 -1.80 24.12 -1.83
N ASN A 187 -1.78 24.48 -0.54
CA ASN A 187 -1.80 25.86 -0.08
C ASN A 187 -2.96 26.68 -0.67
N GLY A 188 -4.14 26.06 -0.80
CA GLY A 188 -5.32 26.73 -1.34
C GLY A 188 -5.37 26.85 -2.88
N THR A 189 -4.34 26.37 -3.57
CA THR A 189 -4.29 26.38 -5.05
C THR A 189 -4.48 24.97 -5.58
N VAL A 190 -5.35 24.80 -6.59
CA VAL A 190 -5.54 23.52 -7.27
C VAL A 190 -4.24 23.12 -7.97
N ALA A 191 -3.62 22.05 -7.51
CA ALA A 191 -2.39 21.51 -8.09
C ALA A 191 -2.67 20.45 -9.16
N VAL A 192 -3.72 19.63 -8.96
CA VAL A 192 -4.13 18.57 -9.90
C VAL A 192 -5.65 18.54 -9.93
N GLN A 193 -6.21 18.38 -11.13
CA GLN A 193 -7.64 18.14 -11.31
C GLN A 193 -7.88 17.21 -12.51
N HIS A 194 -8.61 16.13 -12.27
CA HIS A 194 -9.08 15.20 -13.28
C HIS A 194 -10.60 15.07 -13.19
N ALA A 195 -11.28 15.14 -14.31
CA ALA A 195 -12.74 15.00 -14.37
C ALA A 195 -13.20 13.56 -14.11
N THR A 196 -12.33 12.58 -14.38
CA THR A 196 -12.58 11.16 -14.16
C THR A 196 -11.37 10.52 -13.48
N TRP A 197 -11.60 9.37 -12.86
CA TRP A 197 -10.54 8.57 -12.21
C TRP A 197 -9.42 8.20 -13.18
N GLY A 198 -8.22 8.55 -12.83
CA GLY A 198 -7.01 8.29 -13.62
C GLY A 198 -6.24 7.03 -13.22
N ASN A 199 -6.90 6.05 -12.55
CA ASN A 199 -6.20 4.84 -12.10
C ASN A 199 -5.73 3.98 -13.29
N PRO A 200 -4.44 3.79 -13.48
CA PRO A 200 -3.91 2.99 -14.59
C PRO A 200 -4.34 1.51 -14.52
N ALA A 201 -4.65 1.02 -13.32
CA ALA A 201 -5.09 -0.36 -13.12
C ALA A 201 -6.53 -0.63 -13.59
N GLY A 202 -7.31 0.40 -13.91
CA GLY A 202 -8.72 0.28 -14.29
C GLY A 202 -9.64 0.02 -13.09
N ASP A 203 -10.53 -0.96 -13.20
CA ASP A 203 -11.52 -1.27 -12.15
C ASP A 203 -10.86 -1.75 -10.85
N PRO A 204 -11.03 -1.02 -9.72
CA PRO A 204 -10.48 -1.42 -8.44
C PRO A 204 -11.03 -2.76 -7.92
N LEU A 205 -12.23 -3.19 -8.30
CA LEU A 205 -12.78 -4.46 -7.86
C LEU A 205 -11.93 -5.66 -8.32
N ARG A 206 -11.29 -5.56 -9.48
CA ARG A 206 -10.30 -6.54 -9.94
C ARG A 206 -9.12 -6.65 -8.95
N LEU A 207 -8.61 -5.51 -8.50
CA LEU A 207 -7.49 -5.45 -7.56
C LEU A 207 -7.86 -6.01 -6.20
N LEU A 208 -9.04 -5.64 -5.69
CA LEU A 208 -9.57 -6.13 -4.40
C LEU A 208 -9.81 -7.65 -4.44
N THR A 209 -10.34 -8.16 -5.56
CA THR A 209 -10.55 -9.61 -5.76
C THR A 209 -9.22 -10.37 -5.79
N TRP A 210 -8.23 -9.86 -6.48
CA TRP A 210 -6.89 -10.44 -6.47
C TRP A 210 -6.26 -10.37 -5.07
N LEU A 211 -6.40 -9.25 -4.37
CA LEU A 211 -5.87 -9.08 -3.02
C LEU A 211 -6.46 -10.13 -2.05
N ALA A 212 -7.78 -10.33 -2.09
CA ALA A 212 -8.47 -11.31 -1.26
C ALA A 212 -8.05 -12.77 -1.53
N ASN A 213 -7.77 -13.08 -2.80
CA ASN A 213 -7.48 -14.45 -3.20
C ASN A 213 -6.00 -14.82 -3.14
N GLU A 214 -5.11 -13.86 -3.41
CA GLU A 214 -3.68 -14.11 -3.58
C GLU A 214 -2.82 -13.14 -2.77
N GLY A 215 -3.10 -11.83 -2.87
CA GLY A 215 -2.22 -10.81 -2.34
C GLY A 215 -2.04 -10.85 -0.82
N ALA A 216 -3.10 -11.12 -0.07
CA ALA A 216 -3.08 -11.16 1.40
C ALA A 216 -2.83 -12.55 1.99
N ARG A 217 -2.72 -13.60 1.16
CA ARG A 217 -2.64 -15.01 1.58
C ARG A 217 -1.51 -15.27 2.58
N SER A 218 -0.30 -14.77 2.32
CA SER A 218 0.88 -15.02 3.18
C SER A 218 0.75 -14.45 4.61
N LEU A 219 -0.24 -13.58 4.84
CA LEU A 219 -0.55 -12.95 6.12
C LEU A 219 -1.97 -13.27 6.62
N GLY A 220 -2.59 -14.34 6.11
CA GLY A 220 -3.84 -14.91 6.65
C GLY A 220 -5.12 -14.39 6.00
N GLY A 221 -5.04 -13.57 4.94
CA GLY A 221 -6.20 -13.00 4.26
C GLY A 221 -6.50 -11.56 4.68
N LEU A 222 -7.74 -11.11 4.50
CA LEU A 222 -8.19 -9.76 4.83
C LEU A 222 -9.11 -9.81 6.06
N CYS A 223 -8.86 -8.93 7.03
CA CYS A 223 -9.68 -8.76 8.23
C CYS A 223 -10.46 -7.44 8.16
N ALA A 224 -11.70 -7.45 8.70
CA ALA A 224 -12.57 -6.30 8.85
C ALA A 224 -12.21 -5.44 10.06
#